data_701ef4b57fa4d25abf7c893ec443b085
#
_entry.id   701ef4b57fa4d25abf7c893ec443b085
#
_cell.length_a   1.000
_cell.length_b   1.000
_cell.length_c   1.000
_cell.angle_alpha   90.00
_cell.angle_beta   90.00
_cell.angle_gamma   90.00
#
_symmetry.space_group_name_H-M   'P 1'
#
loop_
_entity.id
_entity.type
_entity.pdbx_description
1 polymer ?
#
loop_
_entity_poly.entity_id
_entity_poly.type
_entity_poly.pdbx_seq_one_letter_code
_entity_poly.pdbx_strand_id
1 'polypeptide(L)'
;WCSHAFYTFVEAEQLFVITSEDKTRHTTLIERGSNIVAGAIALETEKIGLIRGLQFKAEAIKCDSSLFNKYRLIYLKRFPYAILTSSDIWILRITEAKLTDNRLGFGKKLIWKR
;
A
#
# COMPACT_ATOMS: atom_id res chain seq x y z
N TRP A 1 -13.59 7.44 -2.65
CA TRP A 1 -13.82 6.65 -1.44
C TRP A 1 -12.50 6.29 -0.76
N CYS A 2 -12.40 6.55 0.52
CA CYS A 2 -11.24 6.20 1.33
C CYS A 2 -11.49 4.89 2.06
N SER A 3 -10.48 4.05 2.14
CA SER A 3 -10.54 2.80 2.89
C SER A 3 -9.20 2.53 3.55
N HIS A 4 -9.22 1.68 4.58
CA HIS A 4 -8.01 1.19 5.23
C HIS A 4 -7.64 -0.17 4.69
N ALA A 5 -6.34 -0.45 4.61
CA ALA A 5 -5.84 -1.75 4.22
C ALA A 5 -4.56 -2.08 5.00
N PHE A 6 -4.40 -3.34 5.35
CA PHE A 6 -3.12 -3.84 5.81
C PHE A 6 -2.23 -4.09 4.61
N TYR A 7 -0.95 -3.80 4.73
CA TYR A 7 -0.04 -3.87 3.59
C TYR A 7 1.28 -4.53 3.96
N THR A 8 1.94 -5.07 2.94
CA THR A 8 3.33 -5.51 3.00
C THR A 8 4.12 -4.79 1.92
N PHE A 9 5.23 -4.18 2.28
CA PHE A 9 6.08 -3.49 1.33
C PHE A 9 7.11 -4.44 0.71
N VAL A 10 7.23 -4.41 -0.62
CA VAL A 10 8.25 -5.16 -1.36
C VAL A 10 9.27 -4.17 -1.88
N GLU A 11 10.38 -4.04 -1.17
CA GLU A 11 11.40 -3.03 -1.45
C GLU A 11 12.02 -3.17 -2.84
N ALA A 12 12.37 -4.38 -3.23
CA ALA A 12 13.02 -4.64 -4.51
C ALA A 12 12.19 -4.20 -5.72
N GLU A 13 10.87 -4.27 -5.61
CA GLU A 13 9.93 -3.92 -6.68
C GLU A 13 9.23 -2.58 -6.44
N GLN A 14 9.41 -2.00 -5.26
CA GLN A 14 8.79 -0.73 -4.83
C GLN A 14 7.28 -0.72 -5.01
N LEU A 15 6.65 -1.69 -4.36
CA LEU A 15 5.20 -1.85 -4.38
C LEU A 15 4.69 -2.29 -3.01
N PHE A 16 3.40 -2.07 -2.78
CA PHE A 16 2.69 -2.63 -1.65
C PHE A 16 1.82 -3.80 -2.09
N VAL A 17 1.75 -4.83 -1.25
CA VAL A 17 0.82 -5.95 -1.41
C VAL A 17 -0.32 -5.75 -0.41
N ILE A 18 -1.54 -5.78 -0.90
CA ILE A 18 -2.75 -5.70 -0.07
C ILE A 18 -3.71 -6.82 -0.44
N THR A 19 -4.67 -7.08 0.44
CA THR A 19 -5.78 -7.97 0.14
C THR A 19 -7.07 -7.17 0.05
N SER A 20 -7.97 -7.61 -0.81
CA SER A 20 -9.27 -6.98 -0.98
C SER A 20 -10.28 -8.00 -1.49
N GLU A 21 -11.51 -7.92 -0.98
CA GLU A 21 -12.60 -8.73 -1.50
C GLU A 21 -13.24 -8.04 -2.72
N ASP A 22 -13.68 -8.83 -3.70
CA ASP A 22 -14.30 -8.31 -4.92
C ASP A 22 -15.54 -7.45 -4.66
N LYS A 23 -16.23 -7.71 -3.55
CA LYS A 23 -17.47 -7.01 -3.21
C LYS A 23 -17.24 -5.71 -2.43
N THR A 24 -16.01 -5.36 -2.10
CA THR A 24 -15.74 -4.12 -1.39
C THR A 24 -15.88 -2.92 -2.31
N ARG A 25 -16.27 -1.78 -1.73
CA ARG A 25 -16.49 -0.56 -2.51
C ARG A 25 -15.22 -0.06 -3.19
N HIS A 26 -14.07 -0.12 -2.51
CA HIS A 26 -12.83 0.33 -3.11
C HIS A 26 -12.41 -0.54 -4.30
N THR A 27 -12.60 -1.87 -4.23
CA THR A 27 -12.34 -2.77 -5.36
C THR A 27 -13.25 -2.44 -6.54
N THR A 28 -14.54 -2.24 -6.30
CA THR A 28 -15.49 -1.86 -7.35
C THR A 28 -15.12 -0.55 -8.01
N LEU A 29 -14.68 0.45 -7.25
CA LEU A 29 -14.27 1.74 -7.79
C LEU A 29 -12.98 1.64 -8.63
N ILE A 30 -12.03 0.81 -8.23
CA ILE A 30 -10.81 0.56 -9.00
C ILE A 30 -11.14 -0.10 -10.33
N GLU A 31 -12.00 -1.12 -10.32
CA GLU A 31 -12.39 -1.85 -11.54
C GLU A 31 -13.20 -1.02 -12.52
N ARG A 32 -14.05 -0.11 -12.03
CA ARG A 32 -14.92 0.73 -12.87
C ARG A 32 -14.25 2.00 -13.36
N GLY A 33 -13.25 2.48 -12.66
CA GLY A 33 -12.58 3.74 -12.97
C GLY A 33 -11.14 3.56 -13.42
N SER A 34 -10.33 4.57 -13.14
CA SER A 34 -8.89 4.49 -13.32
C SER A 34 -8.29 3.53 -12.29
N ASN A 35 -7.26 2.77 -12.70
CA ASN A 35 -6.49 1.94 -11.77
C ASN A 35 -5.48 2.75 -10.94
N ILE A 36 -5.46 4.06 -11.07
CA ILE A 36 -4.59 4.94 -10.28
C ILE A 36 -5.24 5.22 -8.94
N VAL A 37 -4.47 4.98 -7.88
CA VAL A 37 -4.91 5.19 -6.50
C VAL A 37 -3.91 6.08 -5.77
N ALA A 38 -4.36 6.70 -4.69
CA ALA A 38 -3.51 7.44 -3.78
C ALA A 38 -3.65 6.87 -2.37
N GLY A 39 -2.59 6.93 -1.61
CA GLY A 39 -2.60 6.43 -0.25
C GLY A 39 -1.69 7.23 0.66
N ALA A 40 -1.85 6.99 1.95
CA ALA A 40 -1.01 7.59 2.97
C ALA A 40 -0.74 6.59 4.08
N ILE A 41 0.48 6.61 4.59
CA ILE A 41 0.90 5.81 5.73
C ILE A 41 1.52 6.78 6.73
N ALA A 42 1.03 6.78 7.96
CA ALA A 42 1.54 7.67 8.99
C ALA A 42 1.95 6.89 10.23
N LEU A 43 3.04 7.34 10.85
CA LEU A 43 3.39 6.86 12.18
C LEU A 43 2.58 7.65 13.21
N GLU A 44 1.79 6.95 13.99
CA GLU A 44 1.06 7.54 15.09
C GLU A 44 2.00 7.77 16.28
N THR A 45 2.24 9.03 16.62
CA THR A 45 3.09 9.41 17.75
C THR A 45 2.74 10.82 18.22
N GLU A 46 2.87 11.05 19.52
CA GLU A 46 2.70 12.37 20.13
C GLU A 46 4.00 13.19 20.13
N LYS A 47 5.13 12.56 19.83
CA LYS A 47 6.44 13.24 19.82
C LYS A 47 6.66 13.90 18.46
N ILE A 48 6.60 15.22 18.42
CA ILE A 48 6.71 16.03 17.19
C ILE A 48 7.98 15.70 16.40
N GLY A 49 9.11 15.53 17.05
CA GLY A 49 10.38 15.21 16.40
C GLY A 49 10.43 13.83 15.75
N LEU A 50 9.48 12.94 16.03
CA LEU A 50 9.40 11.60 15.47
C LEU A 50 8.27 11.45 14.44
N ILE A 51 7.46 12.49 14.22
CA ILE A 51 6.38 12.44 13.24
C ILE A 51 6.96 12.25 11.86
N ARG A 52 6.42 11.27 11.16
CA ARG A 52 6.74 11.01 9.76
C ARG A 52 5.54 10.38 9.06
N GLY A 53 5.41 10.66 7.78
CA GLY A 53 4.31 10.15 6.98
C GLY A 53 4.69 10.04 5.52
N LEU A 54 4.16 9.04 4.87
CA LEU A 54 4.32 8.79 3.46
C LEU A 54 3.00 9.03 2.76
N GLN A 55 3.04 9.86 1.70
CA GLN A 55 1.94 9.98 0.74
C GLN A 55 2.42 9.37 -0.57
N PHE A 56 1.56 8.61 -1.24
CA PHE A 56 1.96 7.97 -2.48
C PHE A 56 0.83 7.91 -3.50
N LYS A 57 1.22 7.76 -4.75
CA LYS A 57 0.38 7.47 -5.88
C LYS A 57 0.83 6.15 -6.49
N ALA A 58 -0.09 5.30 -6.87
CA ALA A 58 0.23 3.97 -7.35
C ALA A 58 -0.76 3.49 -8.41
N GLU A 59 -0.33 2.49 -9.18
CA GLU A 59 -1.20 1.71 -10.04
C GLU A 59 -1.67 0.49 -9.27
N ALA A 60 -2.98 0.29 -9.17
CA ALA A 60 -3.57 -0.88 -8.53
C ALA A 60 -3.74 -1.99 -9.56
N ILE A 61 -3.14 -3.14 -9.31
CA ILE A 61 -3.14 -4.29 -10.22
C ILE A 61 -3.61 -5.51 -9.44
N LYS A 62 -4.68 -6.14 -9.93
CA LYS A 62 -5.16 -7.41 -9.37
C LYS A 62 -4.23 -8.53 -9.83
N CYS A 63 -3.73 -9.33 -8.89
CA CYS A 63 -2.85 -10.44 -9.22
C CYS A 63 -3.63 -11.57 -9.87
N ASP A 64 -3.14 -12.02 -11.03
CA ASP A 64 -3.64 -13.20 -11.70
C ASP A 64 -3.04 -14.49 -11.12
N SER A 65 -3.41 -15.64 -11.70
CA SER A 65 -2.95 -16.94 -11.21
C SER A 65 -1.43 -17.11 -11.20
N SER A 66 -0.68 -16.40 -12.04
CA SER A 66 0.78 -16.50 -12.09
C SER A 66 1.46 -15.69 -10.99
N LEU A 67 0.89 -14.55 -10.60
CA LEU A 67 1.45 -13.65 -9.60
C LEU A 67 0.83 -13.85 -8.22
N PHE A 68 -0.36 -14.41 -8.16
CA PHE A 68 -1.12 -14.57 -6.93
C PHE A 68 -0.33 -15.29 -5.83
N ASN A 69 0.24 -16.44 -6.15
CA ASN A 69 0.97 -17.26 -5.16
C ASN A 69 2.20 -16.53 -4.62
N LYS A 70 2.95 -15.87 -5.50
CA LYS A 70 4.15 -15.10 -5.12
C LYS A 70 3.82 -14.02 -4.09
N TYR A 71 2.86 -13.18 -4.39
CA TYR A 71 2.54 -12.04 -3.52
C TYR A 71 1.72 -12.47 -2.30
N ARG A 72 0.91 -13.51 -2.42
CA ARG A 72 0.22 -14.07 -1.25
C ARG A 72 1.19 -14.59 -0.21
N LEU A 73 2.25 -15.28 -0.62
CA LEU A 73 3.29 -15.76 0.31
C LEU A 73 4.01 -14.59 1.01
N ILE A 74 4.32 -13.54 0.28
CA ILE A 74 4.92 -12.34 0.85
C ILE A 74 3.99 -11.70 1.89
N TYR A 75 2.71 -11.59 1.56
CA TYR A 75 1.70 -11.03 2.46
C TYR A 75 1.53 -11.88 3.72
N LEU A 76 1.49 -13.20 3.58
CA LEU A 76 1.31 -14.13 4.71
C LEU A 76 2.51 -14.14 5.67
N LYS A 77 3.70 -13.81 5.22
CA LYS A 77 4.86 -13.67 6.10
C LYS A 77 4.65 -12.57 7.14
N ARG A 78 4.01 -11.49 6.75
CA ARG A 78 3.71 -10.37 7.65
C ARG A 78 2.41 -10.60 8.42
N PHE A 79 1.42 -11.20 7.78
CA PHE A 79 0.08 -11.41 8.33
C PHE A 79 -0.31 -12.90 8.24
N PRO A 80 0.25 -13.77 9.10
CA PRO A 80 -0.04 -15.21 9.02
C PRO A 80 -1.51 -15.57 9.15
N TYR A 81 -2.28 -14.78 9.88
CA TYR A 81 -3.72 -15.02 10.06
C TYR A 81 -4.53 -14.86 8.77
N ALA A 82 -3.99 -14.21 7.76
CA ALA A 82 -4.64 -14.06 6.48
C ALA A 82 -4.83 -15.37 5.72
N ILE A 83 -4.17 -16.45 6.15
CA ILE A 83 -4.40 -17.79 5.58
C ILE A 83 -5.83 -18.27 5.76
N LEU A 84 -6.53 -17.76 6.80
CA LEU A 84 -7.92 -18.10 7.09
C LEU A 84 -8.92 -17.39 6.20
N THR A 85 -8.48 -16.46 5.38
CA THR A 85 -9.33 -15.69 4.47
C THR A 85 -9.00 -16.02 3.02
N SER A 86 -10.01 -15.97 2.16
CA SER A 86 -9.86 -16.18 0.72
C SER A 86 -10.09 -14.86 -0.02
N SER A 87 -9.26 -13.88 0.26
CA SER A 87 -9.32 -12.57 -0.41
C SER A 87 -8.41 -12.54 -1.63
N ASP A 88 -8.75 -11.71 -2.61
CA ASP A 88 -7.87 -11.44 -3.73
C ASP A 88 -6.62 -10.69 -3.30
N ILE A 89 -5.54 -10.91 -4.01
CA ILE A 89 -4.28 -10.20 -3.80
C ILE A 89 -4.17 -9.09 -4.85
N TRP A 90 -3.89 -7.90 -4.36
CA TRP A 90 -3.64 -6.72 -5.19
C TRP A 90 -2.25 -6.20 -4.92
N ILE A 91 -1.61 -5.67 -5.95
CA ILE A 91 -0.38 -4.92 -5.79
C ILE A 91 -0.64 -3.45 -6.11
N LEU A 92 -0.01 -2.58 -5.33
CA LEU A 92 -0.01 -1.14 -5.56
C LEU A 92 1.41 -0.76 -5.98
N ARG A 93 1.63 -0.64 -7.28
CA ARG A 93 2.92 -0.27 -7.84
C ARG A 93 3.12 1.22 -7.70
N ILE A 94 4.02 1.62 -6.83
CA ILE A 94 4.22 3.03 -6.49
C ILE A 94 4.81 3.76 -7.69
N THR A 95 4.16 4.83 -8.11
CA THR A 95 4.64 5.69 -9.20
C THR A 95 5.24 6.99 -8.69
N GLU A 96 4.77 7.47 -7.55
CA GLU A 96 5.23 8.70 -6.93
C GLU A 96 5.05 8.62 -5.42
N ALA A 97 6.01 9.11 -4.67
CA ALA A 97 5.95 9.13 -3.22
C ALA A 97 6.56 10.40 -2.64
N LYS A 98 6.01 10.85 -1.54
CA LYS A 98 6.51 11.98 -0.77
C LYS A 98 6.57 11.58 0.69
N LEU A 99 7.78 11.58 1.25
CA LEU A 99 8.02 11.34 2.66
C LEU A 99 8.20 12.68 3.37
N THR A 100 7.41 12.92 4.42
CA THR A 100 7.66 13.99 5.37
C THR A 100 8.22 13.36 6.64
N ASP A 101 9.41 13.76 7.06
CA ASP A 101 10.10 13.14 8.18
C ASP A 101 10.74 14.20 9.07
N ASN A 102 10.14 14.43 10.23
CA ASN A 102 10.61 15.44 11.19
C ASN A 102 11.94 15.07 11.85
N ARG A 103 12.38 13.81 11.77
CA ARG A 103 13.70 13.40 12.26
C ARG A 103 14.84 13.99 11.45
N LEU A 104 14.60 14.35 10.18
CA LEU A 104 15.56 14.98 9.28
C LEU A 104 15.56 16.51 9.41
N GLY A 105 14.64 17.07 10.19
CA GLY A 105 14.38 18.50 10.35
C GLY A 105 12.86 18.72 10.25
N PHE A 106 12.37 19.73 10.96
CA PHE A 106 10.92 19.99 11.03
C PHE A 106 10.34 20.22 9.62
N GLY A 107 9.39 19.37 9.23
CA GLY A 107 8.73 19.45 7.93
C GLY A 107 9.60 19.06 6.73
N LYS A 108 10.75 18.43 6.95
CA LYS A 108 11.62 17.99 5.84
C LYS A 108 10.92 16.98 4.94
N LYS A 109 10.95 17.21 3.64
CA LYS A 109 10.27 16.40 2.64
C LYS A 109 11.26 15.79 1.65
N LEU A 110 11.05 14.50 1.35
CA LEU A 110 11.78 13.78 0.32
C LEU A 110 10.77 13.31 -0.72
N ILE A 111 11.07 13.55 -2.00
CA ILE A 111 10.20 13.20 -3.12
C ILE A 111 10.88 12.13 -3.97
N TRP A 112 10.14 11.09 -4.29
CA TRP A 112 10.57 10.01 -5.17
C TRP A 112 9.56 9.82 -6.29
N LYS A 113 10.07 9.59 -7.51
CA LYS A 113 9.28 9.24 -8.69
C LYS A 113 9.89 8.04 -9.39
N ARG A 114 9.03 7.16 -9.85
CA ARG A 114 9.46 5.98 -10.60
C ARG A 114 9.97 6.39 -11.98
#